data_480531b18c1065bb6e7879e6b075ecf4
#
_entry.id   480531b18c1065bb6e7879e6b075ecf4
#
_cell.length_a   1.000
_cell.length_b   1.000
_cell.length_c   1.000
_cell.angle_alpha   90.00
_cell.angle_beta   90.00
_cell.angle_gamma   90.00
#
_symmetry.space_group_name_H-M   'P 1'
#
loop_
_entity.id
_entity.type
_entity.pdbx_description
1 polymer ?
#
loop_
_entity_poly.entity_id
_entity_poly.type
_entity_poly.pdbx_seq_one_letter_code
_entity_poly.pdbx_strand_id
1 'polypeptide(L)'
;MTNYEAAREKYAALGVDTDKAIETLKKVPVSLHCWQLDDVIGFDNDGGLTGGIQTTGNYMGRARTPEQLMADMEEAMRLMPGTAKLNIHASYAIFAPGEFADRDALEPKHFAKWVEFAKKHHMGIDFNPTFFSHEKVKDLSLIHISE
;
A
#
# COMPACT_ATOMS: atom_id res chain seq x y z
N MET A 1 -37.59 3.01 7.78
CA MET A 1 -36.71 2.97 6.59
C MET A 1 -35.32 3.39 7.03
N THR A 2 -34.33 2.53 6.87
CA THR A 2 -32.93 2.85 7.16
C THR A 2 -32.36 3.73 6.05
N ASN A 3 -31.24 4.40 6.32
CA ASN A 3 -30.55 5.20 5.31
C ASN A 3 -30.16 4.37 4.07
N TYR A 4 -29.83 3.10 4.28
CA TYR A 4 -29.54 2.17 3.19
C TYR A 4 -30.76 1.89 2.30
N GLU A 5 -31.92 1.60 2.90
CA GLU A 5 -33.15 1.34 2.15
C GLU A 5 -33.54 2.55 1.29
N ALA A 6 -33.46 3.76 1.86
CA ALA A 6 -33.74 4.98 1.13
C ALA A 6 -32.75 5.22 -0.04
N ALA A 7 -31.48 4.90 0.15
CA ALA A 7 -30.48 4.96 -0.91
C ALA A 7 -30.74 3.92 -2.00
N ARG A 8 -31.06 2.68 -1.60
CA ARG A 8 -31.37 1.59 -2.53
C ARG A 8 -32.52 1.93 -3.46
N GLU A 9 -33.60 2.53 -2.94
CA GLU A 9 -34.74 2.98 -3.77
C GLU A 9 -34.30 4.03 -4.80
N LYS A 10 -33.48 5.01 -4.43
CA LYS A 10 -32.97 6.04 -5.33
C LYS A 10 -32.09 5.45 -6.43
N TYR A 11 -31.23 4.51 -6.09
CA TYR A 11 -30.38 3.83 -7.07
C TYR A 11 -31.20 2.91 -8.00
N ALA A 12 -32.22 2.23 -7.46
CA ALA A 12 -33.13 1.41 -8.25
C ALA A 12 -33.89 2.24 -9.30
N ALA A 13 -34.29 3.46 -8.97
CA ALA A 13 -34.90 4.39 -9.93
C ALA A 13 -33.97 4.75 -11.10
N LEU A 14 -32.65 4.62 -10.93
CA LEU A 14 -31.62 4.80 -11.96
C LEU A 14 -31.23 3.48 -12.67
N GLY A 15 -31.92 2.38 -12.37
CA GLY A 15 -31.64 1.06 -12.94
C GLY A 15 -30.47 0.32 -12.28
N VAL A 16 -30.02 0.75 -11.09
CA VAL A 16 -28.92 0.11 -10.37
C VAL A 16 -29.44 -0.80 -9.25
N ASP A 17 -29.07 -2.07 -9.33
CA ASP A 17 -29.26 -3.05 -8.26
C ASP A 17 -28.08 -2.95 -7.28
N THR A 18 -28.28 -2.28 -6.15
CA THR A 18 -27.23 -2.04 -5.16
C THR A 18 -26.78 -3.32 -4.47
N ASP A 19 -27.68 -4.28 -4.23
CA ASP A 19 -27.32 -5.53 -3.57
C ASP A 19 -26.38 -6.35 -4.48
N LYS A 20 -26.69 -6.44 -5.78
CA LYS A 20 -25.85 -7.09 -6.77
C LYS A 20 -24.50 -6.36 -6.94
N ALA A 21 -24.50 -5.03 -6.94
CA ALA A 21 -23.28 -4.24 -7.03
C ALA A 21 -22.36 -4.49 -5.83
N ILE A 22 -22.90 -4.52 -4.60
CA ILE A 22 -22.15 -4.82 -3.37
C ILE A 22 -21.56 -6.23 -3.43
N GLU A 23 -22.35 -7.24 -3.82
CA GLU A 23 -21.87 -8.62 -3.95
C GLU A 23 -20.76 -8.76 -5.02
N THR A 24 -20.82 -7.94 -6.07
CA THR A 24 -19.76 -7.87 -7.08
C THR A 24 -18.49 -7.22 -6.50
N LEU A 25 -18.63 -6.09 -5.81
CA LEU A 25 -17.51 -5.37 -5.19
C LEU A 25 -16.79 -6.18 -4.12
N LYS A 26 -17.50 -6.99 -3.34
CA LYS A 26 -16.89 -7.89 -2.35
C LYS A 26 -15.86 -8.85 -2.94
N LYS A 27 -15.97 -9.13 -4.24
CA LYS A 27 -15.06 -10.04 -4.98
C LYS A 27 -13.89 -9.31 -5.63
N VAL A 28 -13.92 -7.99 -5.64
CA VAL A 28 -12.84 -7.16 -6.21
C VAL A 28 -11.81 -6.89 -5.12
N PRO A 29 -10.57 -7.36 -5.28
CA PRO A 29 -9.53 -7.05 -4.30
C PRO A 29 -9.13 -5.58 -4.37
N VAL A 30 -9.08 -4.95 -3.21
CA VAL A 30 -8.66 -3.54 -3.06
C VAL A 30 -7.22 -3.49 -2.59
N SER A 31 -6.38 -2.78 -3.30
CA SER A 31 -4.98 -2.59 -2.93
C SER A 31 -4.85 -1.56 -1.82
N LEU A 32 -4.25 -1.97 -0.70
CA LEU A 32 -3.96 -1.11 0.44
C LEU A 32 -2.62 -0.42 0.24
N HIS A 33 -2.66 0.89 0.12
CA HIS A 33 -1.49 1.75 0.07
C HIS A 33 -1.22 2.34 1.45
N CYS A 34 0.02 2.27 1.92
CA CYS A 34 0.40 2.63 3.28
C CYS A 34 0.96 4.05 3.42
N TRP A 35 0.65 4.93 2.49
CA TRP A 35 1.20 6.29 2.43
C TRP A 35 1.09 7.08 3.73
N GLN A 36 0.03 6.83 4.50
CA GLN A 36 -0.24 7.53 5.75
C GLN A 36 0.28 6.78 6.99
N LEU A 37 0.65 5.51 6.85
CA LEU A 37 1.15 4.71 7.96
C LEU A 37 2.65 4.90 8.14
N ASP A 38 3.42 4.87 7.08
CA ASP A 38 4.87 4.95 7.08
C ASP A 38 5.44 6.17 6.36
N ASP A 39 4.57 6.97 5.76
CA ASP A 39 4.93 8.15 4.99
C ASP A 39 5.82 7.87 3.77
N VAL A 40 5.79 6.65 3.28
CA VAL A 40 6.54 6.19 2.10
C VAL A 40 8.07 6.25 2.26
N ILE A 41 8.59 6.56 3.44
CA ILE A 41 10.03 6.54 3.69
C ILE A 41 10.57 5.12 3.53
N GLY A 42 9.83 4.14 4.05
CA GLY A 42 10.27 2.75 4.10
C GLY A 42 11.27 2.48 5.22
N PHE A 43 12.10 1.47 5.02
CA PHE A 43 13.02 0.95 6.02
C PHE A 43 14.47 0.85 5.50
N ASP A 44 14.72 1.39 4.32
CA ASP A 44 16.00 1.30 3.61
C ASP A 44 16.90 2.52 3.83
N ASN A 45 16.39 3.59 4.42
CA ASN A 45 17.19 4.76 4.72
C ASN A 45 16.68 5.53 5.95
N ASP A 46 17.59 6.23 6.62
CA ASP A 46 17.30 7.15 7.73
C ASP A 46 17.19 8.61 7.26
N GLY A 47 17.18 8.83 5.95
CA GLY A 47 17.13 10.16 5.34
C GLY A 47 15.81 10.88 5.62
N GLY A 48 15.86 12.19 5.74
CA GLY A 48 14.67 13.02 5.80
C GLY A 48 13.91 13.02 4.49
N LEU A 49 12.65 13.45 4.52
CA LEU A 49 11.81 13.61 3.36
C LEU A 49 12.39 14.67 2.41
N THR A 50 12.46 14.37 1.12
CA THR A 50 13.15 15.19 0.12
C THR A 50 12.23 15.94 -0.83
N GLY A 51 10.93 15.94 -0.61
CA GLY A 51 9.95 16.64 -1.45
C GLY A 51 8.75 15.77 -1.84
N GLY A 52 7.79 16.37 -2.55
CA GLY A 52 6.56 15.70 -2.96
C GLY A 52 5.43 15.82 -1.94
N ILE A 53 4.36 15.03 -2.13
CA ILE A 53 3.26 14.92 -1.16
C ILE A 53 3.72 13.94 -0.09
N GLN A 54 4.21 14.49 1.01
CA GLN A 54 4.73 13.70 2.11
C GLN A 54 4.11 14.20 3.41
N THR A 55 3.68 13.26 4.26
CA THR A 55 3.40 13.60 5.64
C THR A 55 4.72 13.80 6.37
N THR A 56 4.71 14.55 7.45
CA THR A 56 5.96 14.85 8.14
C THR A 56 6.53 13.60 8.81
N GLY A 57 7.82 13.34 8.64
CA GLY A 57 8.51 12.21 9.27
C GLY A 57 8.47 12.19 10.80
N ASN A 58 7.86 13.19 11.41
CA ASN A 58 7.64 13.32 12.85
C ASN A 58 6.23 12.91 13.30
N TYR A 59 5.40 12.40 12.40
CA TYR A 59 4.08 11.91 12.76
C TYR A 59 4.19 10.77 13.78
N MET A 60 3.51 10.92 14.94
CA MET A 60 3.65 9.99 16.08
C MET A 60 3.18 8.57 15.75
N GLY A 61 2.16 8.42 14.90
CA GLY A 61 1.63 7.13 14.49
C GLY A 61 2.39 6.45 13.36
N ARG A 62 3.44 7.07 12.82
CA ARG A 62 4.20 6.48 11.73
C ARG A 62 4.91 5.20 12.16
N ALA A 63 4.75 4.14 11.39
CA ALA A 63 5.50 2.91 11.57
C ALA A 63 6.99 3.15 11.27
N ARG A 64 7.87 2.63 12.13
CA ARG A 64 9.33 2.73 12.02
C ARG A 64 10.01 1.40 11.82
N THR A 65 9.27 0.32 11.96
CA THR A 65 9.74 -1.05 11.72
C THR A 65 8.72 -1.81 10.89
N PRO A 66 9.14 -2.84 10.17
CA PRO A 66 8.22 -3.71 9.44
C PRO A 66 7.11 -4.30 10.32
N GLU A 67 7.44 -4.65 11.56
CA GLU A 67 6.49 -5.23 12.51
C GLU A 67 5.41 -4.22 12.93
N GLN A 68 5.79 -2.96 13.13
CA GLN A 68 4.82 -1.90 13.42
C GLN A 68 3.89 -1.69 12.24
N LEU A 69 4.42 -1.64 11.02
CA LEU A 69 3.61 -1.48 9.82
C LEU A 69 2.65 -2.66 9.63
N MET A 70 3.12 -3.90 9.84
CA MET A 70 2.26 -5.08 9.79
C MET A 70 1.11 -5.02 10.81
N ALA A 71 1.38 -4.54 12.03
CA ALA A 71 0.35 -4.37 13.06
C ALA A 71 -0.68 -3.29 12.66
N ASP A 72 -0.23 -2.16 12.11
CA ASP A 72 -1.11 -1.10 11.61
C ASP A 72 -1.97 -1.60 10.44
N MET A 73 -1.39 -2.41 9.56
CA MET A 73 -2.12 -3.04 8.46
C MET A 73 -3.17 -4.05 8.95
N GLU A 74 -2.86 -4.85 9.98
CA GLU A 74 -3.82 -5.76 10.60
C GLU A 74 -5.03 -4.98 11.14
N GLU A 75 -4.80 -3.84 11.78
CA GLU A 75 -5.88 -2.99 12.29
C GLU A 75 -6.71 -2.35 11.15
N ALA A 76 -6.04 -1.86 10.10
CA ALA A 76 -6.72 -1.32 8.93
C ALA A 76 -7.62 -2.39 8.25
N MET A 77 -7.11 -3.60 8.09
CA MET A 77 -7.87 -4.72 7.52
C MET A 77 -9.07 -5.13 8.38
N ARG A 78 -8.93 -5.04 9.71
CA ARG A 78 -10.05 -5.32 10.62
C ARG A 78 -11.24 -4.39 10.40
N LEU A 79 -10.97 -3.17 9.93
CA LEU A 79 -12.00 -2.15 9.67
C LEU A 79 -12.51 -2.17 8.23
N MET A 80 -11.80 -2.82 7.32
CA MET A 80 -12.15 -2.88 5.90
C MET A 80 -12.96 -4.14 5.56
N PRO A 81 -14.11 -4.00 4.91
CA PRO A 81 -14.81 -5.15 4.33
C PRO A 81 -14.16 -5.57 3.00
N GLY A 82 -14.24 -6.87 2.69
CA GLY A 82 -13.85 -7.40 1.40
C GLY A 82 -12.44 -8.00 1.36
N THR A 83 -11.92 -8.16 0.14
CA THR A 83 -10.59 -8.74 -0.10
C THR A 83 -9.58 -7.63 -0.35
N ALA A 84 -8.45 -7.69 0.35
CA ALA A 84 -7.38 -6.72 0.21
C ALA A 84 -6.16 -7.28 -0.53
N LYS A 85 -5.40 -6.39 -1.14
CA LYS A 85 -4.02 -6.61 -1.56
C LYS A 85 -3.12 -5.66 -0.76
N LEU A 86 -1.91 -6.10 -0.52
CA LEU A 86 -0.87 -5.29 0.10
C LEU A 86 -0.03 -4.61 -0.97
N ASN A 87 -0.02 -3.30 -1.01
CA ASN A 87 0.91 -2.56 -1.86
C ASN A 87 2.23 -2.38 -1.12
N ILE A 88 3.28 -3.00 -1.65
CA ILE A 88 4.63 -2.96 -1.08
C ILE A 88 5.48 -2.02 -1.92
N HIS A 89 6.15 -1.09 -1.26
CA HIS A 89 7.14 -0.23 -1.88
C HIS A 89 8.53 -0.89 -1.89
N ALA A 90 9.36 -0.56 -2.87
CA ALA A 90 10.76 -1.03 -2.90
C ALA A 90 11.51 -0.64 -1.62
N SER A 91 11.19 0.52 -1.04
CA SER A 91 11.74 0.99 0.23
C SER A 91 11.33 0.18 1.47
N TYR A 92 10.43 -0.79 1.32
CA TYR A 92 10.06 -1.73 2.40
C TYR A 92 10.96 -2.98 2.42
N ALA A 93 12.00 -3.00 1.63
CA ALA A 93 13.00 -4.07 1.69
C ALA A 93 13.54 -4.24 3.11
N ILE A 94 13.64 -5.49 3.56
CA ILE A 94 14.13 -5.86 4.89
C ILE A 94 15.47 -6.53 4.71
N PHE A 95 16.50 -5.91 5.22
CA PHE A 95 17.87 -6.38 5.12
C PHE A 95 18.31 -7.11 6.39
N ALA A 96 19.20 -8.08 6.24
CA ALA A 96 19.91 -8.68 7.36
C ALA A 96 20.91 -7.65 7.95
N PRO A 97 21.32 -7.78 9.22
CA PRO A 97 22.31 -6.89 9.81
C PRO A 97 23.59 -6.78 8.98
N GLY A 98 23.92 -5.58 8.54
CA GLY A 98 25.09 -5.31 7.69
C GLY A 98 24.89 -5.57 6.20
N GLU A 99 23.71 -6.00 5.77
CA GLU A 99 23.33 -6.11 4.36
C GLU A 99 22.67 -4.80 3.90
N PHE A 100 22.96 -4.40 2.68
CA PHE A 100 22.27 -3.33 1.98
C PHE A 100 22.27 -3.64 0.48
N ALA A 101 21.18 -3.34 -0.20
CA ALA A 101 21.07 -3.40 -1.65
C ALA A 101 20.35 -2.16 -2.16
N ASP A 102 20.91 -1.51 -3.16
CA ASP A 102 20.24 -0.42 -3.86
C ASP A 102 19.01 -0.94 -4.62
N ARG A 103 18.10 -0.06 -5.00
CA ARG A 103 16.79 -0.43 -5.61
C ARG A 103 16.90 -1.22 -6.90
N ASP A 104 18.00 -1.08 -7.63
CA ASP A 104 18.30 -1.85 -8.84
C ASP A 104 18.91 -3.25 -8.54
N ALA A 105 19.22 -3.54 -7.27
CA ALA A 105 19.80 -4.79 -6.80
C ALA A 105 18.92 -5.52 -5.77
N LEU A 106 17.67 -5.12 -5.61
CA LEU A 106 16.74 -5.77 -4.72
C LEU A 106 16.37 -7.18 -5.22
N GLU A 107 16.26 -8.10 -4.28
CA GLU A 107 15.93 -9.50 -4.54
C GLU A 107 14.65 -9.90 -3.78
N PRO A 108 13.93 -10.94 -4.22
CA PRO A 108 12.74 -11.43 -3.52
C PRO A 108 12.94 -11.77 -2.05
N LYS A 109 14.14 -12.16 -1.65
CA LYS A 109 14.49 -12.47 -0.26
C LYS A 109 14.26 -11.30 0.69
N HIS A 110 14.46 -10.06 0.20
CA HIS A 110 14.28 -8.84 0.98
C HIS A 110 12.81 -8.56 1.32
N PHE A 111 11.90 -9.26 0.66
CA PHE A 111 10.45 -9.13 0.85
C PHE A 111 9.81 -10.39 1.44
N ALA A 112 10.60 -11.37 1.87
CA ALA A 112 10.09 -12.65 2.36
C ALA A 112 9.07 -12.50 3.51
N LYS A 113 9.34 -11.63 4.48
CA LYS A 113 8.41 -11.35 5.59
C LYS A 113 7.06 -10.79 5.11
N TRP A 114 7.07 -9.94 4.09
CA TRP A 114 5.85 -9.41 3.49
C TRP A 114 5.04 -10.49 2.79
N VAL A 115 5.71 -11.40 2.11
CA VAL A 115 5.07 -12.55 1.47
C VAL A 115 4.43 -13.47 2.52
N GLU A 116 5.11 -13.73 3.63
CA GLU A 116 4.55 -14.48 4.75
C GLU A 116 3.33 -13.80 5.37
N PHE A 117 3.43 -12.49 5.60
CA PHE A 117 2.32 -11.69 6.10
C PHE A 117 1.11 -11.73 5.15
N ALA A 118 1.31 -11.52 3.86
CA ALA A 118 0.24 -11.58 2.87
C ALA A 118 -0.41 -12.97 2.80
N LYS A 119 0.37 -14.04 2.86
CA LYS A 119 -0.13 -15.42 2.92
C LYS A 119 -0.96 -15.67 4.17
N LYS A 120 -0.49 -15.22 5.35
CA LYS A 120 -1.20 -15.34 6.62
C LYS A 120 -2.59 -14.71 6.55
N HIS A 121 -2.72 -13.59 5.87
CA HIS A 121 -3.96 -12.81 5.75
C HIS A 121 -4.74 -13.06 4.45
N HIS A 122 -4.33 -14.05 3.65
CA HIS A 122 -4.95 -14.38 2.36
C HIS A 122 -5.04 -13.18 1.40
N MET A 123 -4.00 -12.35 1.39
CA MET A 123 -3.89 -11.16 0.55
C MET A 123 -3.06 -11.43 -0.70
N GLY A 124 -3.37 -10.71 -1.78
CA GLY A 124 -2.43 -10.52 -2.88
C GLY A 124 -1.38 -9.46 -2.55
N ILE A 125 -0.34 -9.36 -3.38
CA ILE A 125 0.68 -8.31 -3.28
C ILE A 125 0.70 -7.54 -4.59
N ASP A 126 0.71 -6.21 -4.48
CA ASP A 126 1.09 -5.30 -5.53
C ASP A 126 2.44 -4.68 -5.18
N PHE A 127 3.28 -4.40 -6.16
CA PHE A 127 4.62 -3.87 -5.93
C PHE A 127 4.78 -2.49 -6.57
N ASN A 128 5.25 -1.52 -5.77
CA ASN A 128 5.60 -0.19 -6.24
C ASN A 128 7.13 -0.04 -6.20
N PRO A 129 7.79 0.10 -7.35
CA PRO A 129 9.24 0.19 -7.42
C PRO A 129 9.82 1.49 -6.85
N THR A 130 8.99 2.51 -6.61
CA THR A 130 9.36 3.79 -5.97
C THR A 130 10.57 4.47 -6.64
N PHE A 131 10.56 4.56 -7.96
CA PHE A 131 11.69 5.08 -8.74
C PHE A 131 11.89 6.59 -8.59
N PHE A 132 10.82 7.35 -8.37
CA PHE A 132 10.81 8.81 -8.47
C PHE A 132 11.77 9.52 -7.53
N SER A 133 12.14 8.91 -6.42
CA SER A 133 13.07 9.47 -5.45
C SER A 133 14.50 8.94 -5.58
N HIS A 134 14.78 8.07 -6.56
CA HIS A 134 16.09 7.47 -6.73
C HIS A 134 17.03 8.39 -7.50
N GLU A 135 18.29 8.50 -7.05
CA GLU A 135 19.26 9.41 -7.67
C GLU A 135 19.55 9.10 -9.14
N LYS A 136 19.58 7.83 -9.51
CA LYS A 136 19.78 7.36 -10.89
C LYS A 136 18.64 7.75 -11.85
N VAL A 137 17.53 8.27 -11.34
CA VAL A 137 16.34 8.63 -12.12
C VAL A 137 16.16 10.14 -12.24
N LYS A 138 17.03 10.94 -11.62
CA LYS A 138 16.93 12.41 -11.62
C LYS A 138 16.90 13.04 -13.01
N ASP A 139 17.57 12.41 -13.99
CA ASP A 139 17.67 12.89 -15.36
C ASP A 139 16.67 12.23 -16.32
N LEU A 140 15.84 11.30 -15.84
CA LEU A 140 14.83 10.62 -16.64
C LEU A 140 13.49 11.34 -16.47
N SER A 141 13.08 12.06 -17.51
CA SER A 141 11.68 12.50 -17.62
C SER A 141 10.79 11.27 -17.83
N LEU A 142 10.16 10.78 -16.77
CA LEU A 142 9.26 9.63 -16.82
C LEU A 142 8.00 9.89 -17.68
N ILE A 143 7.74 11.13 -18.07
CA ILE A 143 6.70 11.52 -19.02
C ILE A 143 6.95 10.89 -20.40
N HIS A 144 8.18 10.59 -20.76
CA HIS A 144 8.54 9.97 -22.03
C HIS A 144 8.61 8.43 -22.00
N ILE A 145 8.38 7.80 -20.85
CA ILE A 145 8.40 6.32 -20.71
C ILE A 145 6.99 5.75 -20.79
N SER A 146 5.96 6.57 -20.68
CA SER A 146 4.55 6.17 -20.71
C SER A 146 3.86 6.29 -22.09
N GLU A 147 4.59 6.63 -23.11
CA GLU A 147 4.18 6.54 -24.53
C GLU A 147 4.85 5.31 -25.17
#